data_f9da2cf1226dc0e26b6254076b8966f4
#
_entry.id   f9da2cf1226dc0e26b6254076b8966f4
#
_cell.length_a   1.000
_cell.length_b   1.000
_cell.length_c   1.000
_cell.angle_alpha   90.00
_cell.angle_beta   90.00
_cell.angle_gamma   90.00
#
_symmetry.space_group_name_H-M   'P 1'
#
loop_
_entity.id
_entity.type
_entity.pdbx_description
1 polymer ?
#
loop_
_entity_poly.entity_id
_entity_poly.type
_entity_poly.pdbx_seq_one_letter_code
_entity_poly.pdbx_strand_id
1 'polypeptide(L)'
;MKYNVYNDWPRKNVIFTDFTPSMIDAEEFQKIVKLLSEKVPDDVDYIVSPEARGFIWGSAVANHLGKGFIPLRKKRKLPEDAVMASYDYKTEYSVDTLEIPKCSIKNSKCFFVDDVLATGGTFKAAKVLIDTLNANLIGGVVIYNIGLKDIVRVKHLYFAELPLKK
;
A
#
# COMPACT_ATOMS: atom_id res chain seq x y z
N MET A 1 18.22 -2.73 6.92
CA MET A 1 17.28 -3.06 5.84
C MET A 1 18.09 -3.26 4.56
N LYS A 2 17.85 -4.37 3.86
CA LYS A 2 18.57 -4.74 2.63
C LYS A 2 17.69 -4.43 1.43
N TYR A 3 18.21 -3.73 0.43
CA TYR A 3 17.47 -3.40 -0.79
C TYR A 3 18.45 -3.15 -1.95
N ASN A 4 17.95 -3.31 -3.18
CA ASN A 4 18.65 -2.94 -4.39
C ASN A 4 18.05 -1.66 -4.97
N VAL A 5 18.87 -0.90 -5.69
CA VAL A 5 18.45 0.29 -6.42
C VAL A 5 18.84 0.12 -7.88
N TYR A 6 17.85 0.24 -8.75
CA TYR A 6 18.04 0.20 -10.19
C TYR A 6 17.67 1.56 -10.79
N ASN A 7 18.63 2.17 -11.48
CA ASN A 7 18.40 3.42 -12.19
C ASN A 7 17.79 3.13 -13.57
N ASP A 8 17.02 4.09 -14.09
CA ASP A 8 16.45 4.07 -15.43
C ASP A 8 15.53 2.85 -15.70
N TRP A 9 14.83 2.35 -14.68
CA TRP A 9 13.88 1.26 -14.84
C TRP A 9 12.49 1.62 -14.25
N PRO A 10 11.39 1.32 -14.94
CA PRO A 10 11.23 0.71 -16.28
C PRO A 10 11.47 1.69 -17.43
N ARG A 11 11.81 2.94 -17.13
CA ARG A 11 12.11 4.02 -18.10
C ARG A 11 13.25 4.89 -17.59
N LYS A 12 13.86 5.65 -18.49
CA LYS A 12 14.89 6.64 -18.17
C LYS A 12 14.39 7.63 -17.09
N ASN A 13 15.24 7.96 -16.12
CA ASN A 13 15.00 8.82 -14.96
C ASN A 13 14.05 8.24 -13.90
N VAL A 14 13.66 6.96 -13.97
CA VAL A 14 12.92 6.28 -12.90
C VAL A 14 13.90 5.48 -12.05
N ILE A 15 13.83 5.67 -10.73
CA ILE A 15 14.59 4.90 -9.75
C ILE A 15 13.69 3.82 -9.17
N PHE A 16 14.03 2.57 -9.40
CA PHE A 16 13.31 1.43 -8.86
C PHE A 16 14.01 0.89 -7.61
N THR A 17 13.30 0.88 -6.49
CA THR A 17 13.76 0.27 -5.24
C THR A 17 13.15 -1.11 -5.09
N ASP A 18 14.01 -2.11 -4.92
CA ASP A 18 13.64 -3.51 -4.78
C ASP A 18 13.99 -4.03 -3.38
N PHE A 19 12.96 -4.44 -2.64
CA PHE A 19 13.08 -4.99 -1.28
C PHE A 19 13.18 -6.52 -1.24
N THR A 20 13.36 -7.18 -2.39
CA THR A 20 13.55 -8.64 -2.44
C THR A 20 14.66 -9.14 -1.51
N PRO A 21 15.83 -8.46 -1.39
CA PRO A 21 16.85 -8.87 -0.42
C PRO A 21 16.38 -8.92 1.04
N SER A 22 15.48 -8.00 1.45
CA SER A 22 14.88 -8.04 2.79
C SER A 22 13.79 -9.10 2.91
N MET A 23 13.12 -9.47 1.81
CA MET A 23 12.07 -10.49 1.82
C MET A 23 12.63 -11.91 1.96
N ILE A 24 13.78 -12.21 1.35
CA ILE A 24 14.42 -13.54 1.43
C ILE A 24 15.22 -13.75 2.70
N ASP A 25 15.51 -12.69 3.45
CA ASP A 25 16.11 -12.77 4.78
C ASP A 25 14.99 -12.82 5.83
N ALA A 26 14.79 -13.97 6.45
CA ALA A 26 13.67 -14.20 7.35
C ALA A 26 13.67 -13.27 8.58
N GLU A 27 14.83 -12.97 9.15
CA GLU A 27 14.94 -12.06 10.31
C GLU A 27 14.64 -10.63 9.91
N GLU A 28 15.17 -10.20 8.77
CA GLU A 28 14.94 -8.86 8.23
C GLU A 28 13.46 -8.67 7.85
N PHE A 29 12.85 -9.66 7.21
CA PHE A 29 11.43 -9.64 6.87
C PHE A 29 10.54 -9.48 8.11
N GLN A 30 10.75 -10.31 9.13
CA GLN A 30 10.00 -10.22 10.39
C GLN A 30 10.19 -8.87 11.09
N LYS A 31 11.42 -8.35 11.09
CA LYS A 31 11.72 -7.04 11.66
C LYS A 31 10.97 -5.91 10.96
N ILE A 32 10.93 -5.92 9.62
CA ILE A 32 10.20 -4.92 8.85
C ILE A 32 8.69 -5.03 9.12
N VAL A 33 8.13 -6.24 9.09
CA VAL A 33 6.71 -6.47 9.42
C VAL A 33 6.37 -5.90 10.80
N LYS A 34 7.20 -6.15 11.81
CA LYS A 34 7.01 -5.60 13.15
C LYS A 34 7.04 -4.07 13.15
N LEU A 35 8.02 -3.44 12.50
CA LEU A 35 8.14 -1.98 12.42
C LEU A 35 6.96 -1.33 11.70
N LEU A 36 6.44 -1.96 10.62
CA LEU A 36 5.24 -1.50 9.93
C LEU A 36 4.02 -1.64 10.85
N SER A 37 3.91 -2.75 11.57
CA SER A 37 2.80 -3.04 12.50
C SER A 37 2.72 -2.03 13.64
N GLU A 38 3.86 -1.57 14.17
CA GLU A 38 3.95 -0.54 15.22
C GLU A 38 3.38 0.83 14.78
N LYS A 39 3.18 1.04 13.47
CA LYS A 39 2.59 2.27 12.92
C LYS A 39 1.09 2.18 12.70
N VAL A 40 0.52 0.99 12.81
CA VAL A 40 -0.92 0.77 12.63
C VAL A 40 -1.63 1.11 13.94
N PRO A 41 -2.63 2.00 13.93
CA PRO A 41 -3.45 2.27 15.13
C PRO A 41 -4.20 1.01 15.61
N ASP A 42 -4.37 0.88 16.92
CA ASP A 42 -5.00 -0.31 17.55
C ASP A 42 -6.45 -0.52 17.10
N ASP A 43 -7.17 0.58 16.82
CA ASP A 43 -8.59 0.61 16.47
C ASP A 43 -8.85 0.39 14.96
N VAL A 44 -7.85 -0.06 14.20
CA VAL A 44 -7.99 -0.48 12.80
C VAL A 44 -8.62 -1.86 12.73
N ASP A 45 -9.57 -2.04 11.81
CA ASP A 45 -10.23 -3.32 11.55
C ASP A 45 -9.55 -4.10 10.41
N TYR A 46 -9.13 -3.38 9.37
CA TYR A 46 -8.59 -3.96 8.13
C TYR A 46 -7.33 -3.28 7.64
N ILE A 47 -6.39 -4.09 7.18
CA ILE A 47 -5.24 -3.64 6.39
C ILE A 47 -5.59 -3.68 4.90
N VAL A 48 -5.27 -2.61 4.19
CA VAL A 48 -5.55 -2.45 2.76
C VAL A 48 -4.24 -2.32 2.02
N SER A 49 -4.03 -3.10 0.98
CA SER A 49 -2.79 -3.02 0.18
C SER A 49 -3.03 -3.21 -1.32
N PRO A 50 -2.23 -2.53 -2.17
CA PRO A 50 -2.32 -2.66 -3.61
C PRO A 50 -1.52 -3.86 -4.14
N GLU A 51 -1.98 -4.44 -5.24
CA GLU A 51 -1.23 -5.42 -6.03
C GLU A 51 -0.01 -4.73 -6.69
N ALA A 52 1.18 -5.35 -6.70
CA ALA A 52 1.49 -6.69 -6.22
C ALA A 52 2.37 -6.64 -4.94
N ARG A 53 3.36 -5.71 -4.87
CA ARG A 53 4.36 -5.65 -3.79
C ARG A 53 3.76 -5.29 -2.44
N GLY A 54 2.74 -4.43 -2.43
CA GLY A 54 1.99 -4.10 -1.22
C GLY A 54 1.36 -5.33 -0.55
N PHE A 55 0.95 -6.34 -1.32
CA PHE A 55 0.36 -7.57 -0.75
C PHE A 55 1.30 -8.32 0.16
N ILE A 56 2.59 -8.34 -0.18
CA ILE A 56 3.60 -9.06 0.62
C ILE A 56 3.65 -8.48 2.03
N TRP A 57 3.77 -7.18 2.12
CA TRP A 57 3.89 -6.47 3.40
C TRP A 57 2.54 -6.36 4.12
N GLY A 58 1.50 -5.97 3.40
CA GLY A 58 0.18 -5.79 3.99
C GLY A 58 -0.45 -7.05 4.52
N SER A 59 -0.34 -8.18 3.82
CA SER A 59 -0.83 -9.46 4.32
C SER A 59 -0.06 -9.94 5.55
N ALA A 60 1.27 -9.74 5.56
CA ALA A 60 2.10 -10.09 6.70
C ALA A 60 1.78 -9.22 7.93
N VAL A 61 1.57 -7.90 7.75
CA VAL A 61 1.15 -6.98 8.82
C VAL A 61 -0.24 -7.36 9.33
N ALA A 62 -1.21 -7.62 8.45
CA ALA A 62 -2.55 -8.04 8.84
C ALA A 62 -2.53 -9.32 9.68
N ASN A 63 -1.77 -10.32 9.24
CA ASN A 63 -1.58 -11.56 9.98
C ASN A 63 -0.91 -11.33 11.34
N HIS A 64 0.15 -10.52 11.38
CA HIS A 64 0.88 -10.20 12.62
C HIS A 64 -0.02 -9.51 13.67
N LEU A 65 -0.94 -8.64 13.23
CA LEU A 65 -1.86 -7.90 14.09
C LEU A 65 -3.21 -8.60 14.33
N GLY A 66 -3.47 -9.75 13.70
CA GLY A 66 -4.77 -10.42 13.76
C GLY A 66 -5.91 -9.60 13.15
N LYS A 67 -5.61 -8.78 12.11
CA LYS A 67 -6.57 -7.93 11.41
C LYS A 67 -7.00 -8.56 10.08
N GLY A 68 -8.16 -8.14 9.55
CA GLY A 68 -8.57 -8.52 8.21
C GLY A 68 -7.69 -7.87 7.12
N PHE A 69 -7.64 -8.49 5.92
CA PHE A 69 -6.85 -8.00 4.79
C PHE A 69 -7.74 -7.74 3.57
N ILE A 70 -7.63 -6.56 2.97
CA ILE A 70 -8.36 -6.15 1.78
C ILE A 70 -7.36 -5.94 0.63
N PRO A 71 -7.34 -6.85 -0.36
CA PRO A 71 -6.49 -6.71 -1.54
C PRO A 71 -7.11 -5.74 -2.55
N LEU A 72 -6.39 -4.69 -2.92
CA LEU A 72 -6.73 -3.86 -4.06
C LEU A 72 -6.04 -4.43 -5.29
N ARG A 73 -6.83 -4.89 -6.27
CA ARG A 73 -6.33 -5.62 -7.42
C ARG A 73 -6.12 -4.70 -8.61
N LYS A 74 -5.16 -5.02 -9.44
CA LYS A 74 -5.03 -4.39 -10.75
C LYS A 74 -6.17 -4.84 -11.67
N LYS A 75 -6.47 -4.00 -12.67
CA LYS A 75 -7.55 -4.23 -13.65
C LYS A 75 -7.50 -5.65 -14.23
N ARG A 76 -8.68 -6.28 -14.31
CA ARG A 76 -8.85 -7.66 -14.85
C ARG A 76 -8.16 -8.76 -14.01
N LYS A 77 -7.90 -8.50 -12.74
CA LYS A 77 -7.41 -9.53 -11.79
C LYS A 77 -8.52 -10.08 -10.89
N LEU A 78 -9.74 -9.56 -11.04
CA LEU A 78 -10.95 -10.08 -10.44
C LEU A 78 -11.92 -10.47 -11.56
N PRO A 79 -12.79 -11.49 -11.33
CA PRO A 79 -13.98 -11.69 -12.17
C PRO A 79 -14.85 -10.43 -12.16
N GLU A 80 -15.47 -10.08 -13.29
CA GLU A 80 -16.23 -8.82 -13.41
C GLU A 80 -17.37 -8.71 -12.38
N ASP A 81 -18.03 -9.81 -12.09
CA ASP A 81 -19.09 -9.89 -11.08
C ASP A 81 -18.59 -9.82 -9.62
N ALA A 82 -17.29 -10.00 -9.40
CA ALA A 82 -16.65 -9.85 -8.09
C ALA A 82 -16.12 -8.42 -7.81
N VAL A 83 -16.09 -7.54 -8.81
CA VAL A 83 -15.64 -6.16 -8.64
C VAL A 83 -16.76 -5.33 -8.02
N MET A 84 -16.45 -4.61 -6.91
CA MET A 84 -17.36 -3.63 -6.32
C MET A 84 -17.20 -2.26 -6.95
N ALA A 85 -15.96 -1.81 -7.11
CA ALA A 85 -15.61 -0.53 -7.72
C ALA A 85 -14.22 -0.59 -8.34
N SER A 86 -13.95 0.32 -9.29
CA SER A 86 -12.65 0.54 -9.90
C SER A 86 -12.31 2.03 -9.93
N TYR A 87 -11.02 2.36 -9.85
CA TYR A 87 -10.56 3.74 -9.90
C TYR A 87 -9.25 3.86 -10.68
N ASP A 88 -9.26 4.74 -11.69
CA ASP A 88 -8.09 5.06 -12.50
C ASP A 88 -7.22 6.12 -11.81
N TYR A 89 -5.94 5.90 -11.71
CA TYR A 89 -5.02 6.82 -11.07
C TYR A 89 -3.71 6.97 -11.86
N LYS A 90 -3.08 8.13 -11.70
CA LYS A 90 -1.79 8.40 -12.32
C LYS A 90 -0.65 7.82 -11.48
N THR A 91 0.24 7.09 -12.13
CA THR A 91 1.57 6.72 -11.62
C THR A 91 2.61 7.71 -12.13
N GLU A 92 3.88 7.49 -11.82
CA GLU A 92 4.97 8.33 -12.34
C GLU A 92 5.06 8.32 -13.88
N TYR A 93 4.59 7.27 -14.53
CA TYR A 93 4.82 7.02 -15.95
C TYR A 93 3.61 6.50 -16.73
N SER A 94 2.47 6.30 -16.09
CA SER A 94 1.27 5.77 -16.74
C SER A 94 -0.02 6.10 -15.97
N VAL A 95 -1.15 5.74 -16.56
CA VAL A 95 -2.42 5.59 -15.84
C VAL A 95 -2.59 4.11 -15.53
N ASP A 96 -2.90 3.78 -14.29
CA ASP A 96 -3.20 2.42 -13.84
C ASP A 96 -4.57 2.40 -13.17
N THR A 97 -5.14 1.21 -13.00
CA THR A 97 -6.47 1.03 -12.39
C THR A 97 -6.35 0.09 -11.20
N LEU A 98 -6.96 0.47 -10.08
CA LEU A 98 -7.21 -0.44 -8.97
C LEU A 98 -8.70 -0.79 -8.90
N GLU A 99 -8.95 -2.04 -8.55
CA GLU A 99 -10.27 -2.62 -8.33
C GLU A 99 -10.37 -3.13 -6.90
N ILE A 100 -11.50 -2.88 -6.24
CA ILE A 100 -11.79 -3.43 -4.92
C ILE A 100 -12.83 -4.55 -5.05
N PRO A 101 -12.60 -5.72 -4.43
CA PRO A 101 -13.57 -6.80 -4.44
C PRO A 101 -14.83 -6.44 -3.64
N LYS A 102 -15.95 -7.08 -3.98
CA LYS A 102 -17.16 -7.01 -3.17
C LYS A 102 -16.88 -7.53 -1.77
N CYS A 103 -17.02 -6.68 -0.77
CA CYS A 103 -16.88 -7.02 0.63
C CYS A 103 -17.77 -6.11 1.49
N SER A 104 -18.16 -6.59 2.67
CA SER A 104 -18.98 -5.83 3.61
C SER A 104 -18.12 -5.32 4.76
N ILE A 105 -17.72 -4.06 4.67
CA ILE A 105 -16.83 -3.39 5.64
C ILE A 105 -17.37 -2.02 6.09
N LYS A 106 -18.69 -1.85 5.99
CA LYS A 106 -19.35 -0.58 6.35
C LYS A 106 -18.98 -0.13 7.76
N ASN A 107 -18.67 1.16 7.91
CA ASN A 107 -18.27 1.83 9.15
C ASN A 107 -16.94 1.34 9.76
N SER A 108 -16.18 0.50 9.05
CA SER A 108 -14.89 0.00 9.52
C SER A 108 -13.75 1.02 9.29
N LYS A 109 -12.70 0.91 10.10
CA LYS A 109 -11.46 1.65 9.95
C LYS A 109 -10.43 0.81 9.20
N CYS A 110 -9.93 1.36 8.12
CA CYS A 110 -8.94 0.73 7.26
C CYS A 110 -7.60 1.49 7.35
N PHE A 111 -6.50 0.77 7.19
CA PHE A 111 -5.16 1.34 7.17
C PHE A 111 -4.35 0.81 5.99
N PHE A 112 -3.73 1.71 5.24
CA PHE A 112 -2.99 1.35 4.02
C PHE A 112 -1.57 0.91 4.35
N VAL A 113 -1.11 -0.17 3.69
CA VAL A 113 0.28 -0.65 3.78
C VAL A 113 0.81 -0.91 2.38
N ASP A 114 1.97 -0.34 2.06
CA ASP A 114 2.68 -0.57 0.78
C ASP A 114 4.19 -0.55 1.02
N ASP A 115 4.98 -0.87 -0.01
CA ASP A 115 6.44 -0.78 0.07
C ASP A 115 6.96 0.62 -0.24
N VAL A 116 6.44 1.29 -1.26
CA VAL A 116 6.94 2.58 -1.75
C VAL A 116 5.82 3.59 -1.92
N LEU A 117 6.03 4.79 -1.41
CA LEU A 117 5.24 5.97 -1.73
C LEU A 117 5.99 6.81 -2.75
N ALA A 118 5.46 6.89 -3.98
CA ALA A 118 5.97 7.76 -5.04
C ALA A 118 5.09 9.02 -5.16
N THR A 119 4.17 9.04 -6.11
CA THR A 119 3.27 10.19 -6.36
C THR A 119 2.08 10.28 -5.39
N GLY A 120 1.82 9.21 -4.63
CA GLY A 120 0.62 9.09 -3.79
C GLY A 120 -0.65 8.69 -4.56
N GLY A 121 -0.56 8.46 -5.88
CA GLY A 121 -1.70 8.07 -6.71
C GLY A 121 -2.37 6.79 -6.25
N THR A 122 -1.60 5.76 -5.91
CA THR A 122 -2.07 4.48 -5.38
C THR A 122 -2.83 4.65 -4.05
N PHE A 123 -2.28 5.45 -3.14
CA PHE A 123 -2.93 5.76 -1.86
C PHE A 123 -4.25 6.51 -2.04
N LYS A 124 -4.28 7.50 -2.95
CA LYS A 124 -5.51 8.22 -3.31
C LYS A 124 -6.56 7.28 -3.89
N ALA A 125 -6.16 6.36 -4.77
CA ALA A 125 -7.04 5.36 -5.34
C ALA A 125 -7.62 4.45 -4.25
N ALA A 126 -6.79 3.98 -3.31
CA ALA A 126 -7.22 3.20 -2.17
C ALA A 126 -8.26 3.96 -1.33
N LYS A 127 -8.04 5.25 -1.06
CA LYS A 127 -8.99 6.08 -0.30
C LYS A 127 -10.35 6.15 -0.99
N VAL A 128 -10.37 6.45 -2.29
CA VAL A 128 -11.62 6.54 -3.06
C VAL A 128 -12.35 5.20 -3.04
N LEU A 129 -11.65 4.09 -3.27
CA LEU A 129 -12.25 2.75 -3.28
C LEU A 129 -12.83 2.35 -1.92
N ILE A 130 -12.13 2.62 -0.82
CA ILE A 130 -12.63 2.34 0.54
C ILE A 130 -13.87 3.18 0.86
N ASP A 131 -13.89 4.45 0.43
CA ASP A 131 -15.06 5.32 0.63
C ASP A 131 -16.31 4.79 -0.08
N THR A 132 -16.18 4.12 -1.24
CA THR A 132 -17.33 3.50 -1.94
C THR A 132 -18.01 2.39 -1.13
N LEU A 133 -17.30 1.79 -0.18
CA LEU A 133 -17.80 0.77 0.74
C LEU A 133 -18.36 1.36 2.05
N ASN A 134 -18.46 2.69 2.14
CA ASN A 134 -18.83 3.40 3.39
C ASN A 134 -17.93 3.02 4.58
N ALA A 135 -16.65 2.76 4.31
CA ALA A 135 -15.59 2.57 5.30
C ALA A 135 -14.65 3.77 5.32
N ASN A 136 -13.74 3.83 6.28
CA ASN A 136 -12.86 4.98 6.47
C ASN A 136 -11.39 4.55 6.39
N LEU A 137 -10.66 5.02 5.36
CA LEU A 137 -9.20 4.89 5.31
C LEU A 137 -8.58 6.00 6.16
N ILE A 138 -8.08 5.64 7.35
CA ILE A 138 -7.61 6.59 8.37
C ILE A 138 -6.14 6.98 8.26
N GLY A 139 -5.36 6.24 7.46
CA GLY A 139 -3.93 6.52 7.25
C GLY A 139 -3.22 5.41 6.50
N GLY A 140 -1.90 5.47 6.52
CA GLY A 140 -1.07 4.44 5.90
C GLY A 140 0.38 4.47 6.35
N VAL A 141 1.10 3.40 6.04
CA VAL A 141 2.54 3.26 6.26
C VAL A 141 3.21 2.65 5.04
N VAL A 142 4.41 3.11 4.74
CA VAL A 142 5.29 2.55 3.71
C VAL A 142 6.67 2.29 4.25
N ILE A 143 7.42 1.44 3.55
CA ILE A 143 8.83 1.24 3.86
C ILE A 143 9.65 2.45 3.40
N TYR A 144 9.40 2.93 2.19
CA TYR A 144 10.20 3.99 1.57
C TYR A 144 9.32 5.04 0.89
N ASN A 145 9.63 6.29 1.19
CA ASN A 145 9.02 7.45 0.54
C ASN A 145 10.07 8.09 -0.39
N ILE A 146 9.80 8.10 -1.69
CA ILE A 146 10.69 8.70 -2.69
C ILE A 146 10.78 10.23 -2.55
N GLY A 147 9.87 10.85 -1.80
CA GLY A 147 9.93 12.27 -1.46
C GLY A 147 9.60 13.18 -2.64
N LEU A 148 8.76 12.74 -3.56
CA LEU A 148 8.25 13.59 -4.63
C LEU A 148 7.46 14.75 -4.01
N LYS A 149 7.81 15.99 -4.40
CA LYS A 149 7.29 17.23 -3.82
C LYS A 149 5.77 17.39 -3.92
N ASP A 150 5.13 16.67 -4.84
CA ASP A 150 3.70 16.73 -5.12
C ASP A 150 2.90 15.56 -4.52
N ILE A 151 3.33 15.05 -3.37
CA ILE A 151 2.53 14.06 -2.64
C ILE A 151 1.17 14.68 -2.37
N VAL A 152 0.12 14.04 -2.86
CA VAL A 152 -1.26 14.42 -2.57
C VAL A 152 -1.45 14.42 -1.06
N ARG A 153 -1.40 15.60 -0.45
CA ARG A 153 -1.77 15.78 0.95
C ARG A 153 -3.27 15.51 1.06
N VAL A 154 -3.61 14.27 1.35
CA VAL A 154 -4.98 13.95 1.73
C VAL A 154 -5.18 14.53 3.12
N LYS A 155 -5.96 15.60 3.18
CA LYS A 155 -6.23 16.36 4.41
C LYS A 155 -6.70 15.39 5.50
N HIS A 156 -6.03 15.38 6.66
CA HIS A 156 -6.31 14.54 7.83
C HIS A 156 -5.91 13.05 7.77
N LEU A 157 -5.12 12.61 6.80
CA LEU A 157 -4.59 11.25 6.82
C LEU A 157 -3.15 11.24 7.34
N TYR A 158 -2.92 10.40 8.34
CA TYR A 158 -1.60 10.12 8.86
C TYR A 158 -0.87 9.18 7.90
N PHE A 159 0.36 9.53 7.55
CA PHE A 159 1.23 8.68 6.76
C PHE A 159 2.61 8.58 7.43
N ALA A 160 3.08 7.36 7.67
CA ALA A 160 4.39 7.09 8.25
C ALA A 160 5.29 6.36 7.24
N GLU A 161 6.58 6.57 7.37
CA GLU A 161 7.61 5.81 6.67
C GLU A 161 8.58 5.17 7.67
N LEU A 162 9.23 4.10 7.27
CA LEU A 162 10.29 3.52 8.08
C LEU A 162 11.60 4.28 7.84
N PRO A 163 12.40 4.55 8.90
CA PRO A 163 13.70 5.18 8.74
C PRO A 163 14.65 4.24 8.01
N LEU A 164 14.92 4.51 6.73
CA LEU A 164 16.01 3.86 6.00
C LEU A 164 17.33 4.44 6.52
N LYS A 165 18.12 3.63 7.21
CA LYS A 165 19.51 3.99 7.44
C LYS A 165 20.23 3.89 6.10
N LYS A 166 20.79 5.02 5.65
CA LYS A 166 21.71 5.09 4.51
C LYS A 166 22.96 4.26 4.77
#